data_38dd007baae6e3847efafb8a5dc66587
#
_entry.id   38dd007baae6e3847efafb8a5dc66587
#
_cell.length_a   1.000
_cell.length_b   1.000
_cell.length_c   1.000
_cell.angle_alpha   90.00
_cell.angle_beta   90.00
_cell.angle_gamma   90.00
#
_symmetry.space_group_name_H-M   'P 1'
#
loop_
_entity.id
_entity.type
_entity.pdbx_description
1 polymer ?
#
loop_
_entity_poly.entity_id
_entity_poly.type
_entity_poly.pdbx_seq_one_letter_code
_entity_poly.pdbx_strand_id
1 'polypeptide(L)'
;MLQTLGIGYPAVIVKDMNESIAFYRRLGLRALYMEPNRDDPDSIVAMLAAGDGATFLQLVGPTGEGQDLPEGAMGTGSMQYLTFYVSRDVMGGIFHETASAGVQSSEMIDRGYEKLVFIEDPQGILVVLIAWATDPPLDIPRPAILAKAAQIRDAAGDLYVEDAHVQQAIAELQAAR
;
A
#
# COMPACT_ATOMS: atom_id res chain seq x y z
N MET A 1 -23.73 9.71 15.96
CA MET A 1 -22.57 9.95 15.09
C MET A 1 -22.17 8.62 14.47
N LEU A 2 -22.01 8.53 13.16
CA LEU A 2 -21.51 7.30 12.51
C LEU A 2 -20.02 7.14 12.86
N GLN A 3 -19.64 5.97 13.38
CA GLN A 3 -18.26 5.66 13.74
C GLN A 3 -17.78 4.47 12.91
N THR A 4 -16.73 4.66 12.12
CA THR A 4 -16.07 3.58 11.36
C THR A 4 -15.08 2.84 12.24
N LEU A 5 -14.87 1.55 11.97
CA LEU A 5 -13.86 0.74 12.66
C LEU A 5 -12.49 0.74 11.94
N GLY A 6 -12.46 1.24 10.70
CA GLY A 6 -11.26 1.30 9.87
C GLY A 6 -11.60 1.28 8.38
N ILE A 7 -10.57 1.22 7.54
CA ILE A 7 -10.71 0.97 6.10
C ILE A 7 -10.86 -0.54 5.93
N GLY A 8 -11.92 -0.99 5.24
CA GLY A 8 -12.14 -2.42 4.97
C GLY A 8 -11.10 -2.95 3.99
N TYR A 9 -11.20 -2.51 2.75
CA TYR A 9 -10.24 -2.81 1.68
C TYR A 9 -10.41 -1.82 0.53
N PRO A 10 -9.34 -1.50 -0.22
CA PRO A 10 -9.45 -0.90 -1.53
C PRO A 10 -9.95 -1.92 -2.54
N ALA A 11 -10.72 -1.48 -3.53
CA ALA A 11 -11.13 -2.27 -4.67
C ALA A 11 -10.58 -1.65 -5.95
N VAL A 12 -10.00 -2.47 -6.80
CA VAL A 12 -9.30 -2.08 -8.02
C VAL A 12 -9.93 -2.77 -9.22
N ILE A 13 -10.25 -2.03 -10.26
CA ILE A 13 -10.75 -2.58 -11.52
C ILE A 13 -9.56 -3.02 -12.37
N VAL A 14 -9.60 -4.25 -12.86
CA VAL A 14 -8.53 -4.86 -13.67
C VAL A 14 -9.08 -5.41 -14.97
N LYS A 15 -8.31 -5.33 -16.05
CA LYS A 15 -8.68 -5.90 -17.36
C LYS A 15 -8.44 -7.41 -17.39
N ASP A 16 -7.30 -7.86 -16.85
CA ASP A 16 -6.92 -9.26 -16.74
C ASP A 16 -6.74 -9.65 -15.27
N MET A 17 -7.68 -10.45 -14.78
CA MET A 17 -7.69 -10.93 -13.41
C MET A 17 -6.48 -11.80 -13.07
N ASN A 18 -6.09 -12.70 -13.99
CA ASN A 18 -5.01 -13.64 -13.75
C ASN A 18 -3.64 -12.94 -13.74
N GLU A 19 -3.44 -12.02 -14.67
CA GLU A 19 -2.22 -11.21 -14.74
C GLU A 19 -2.07 -10.34 -13.48
N SER A 20 -3.14 -9.69 -13.05
CA SER A 20 -3.16 -8.87 -11.85
C SER A 20 -2.91 -9.70 -10.59
N ILE A 21 -3.56 -10.85 -10.43
CA ILE A 21 -3.28 -11.78 -9.32
C ILE A 21 -1.81 -12.21 -9.33
N ALA A 22 -1.24 -12.54 -10.50
CA ALA A 22 0.15 -12.94 -10.61
C ALA A 22 1.11 -11.82 -10.20
N PHE A 23 0.81 -10.57 -10.58
CA PHE A 23 1.57 -9.40 -10.16
C PHE A 23 1.55 -9.22 -8.64
N TYR A 24 0.37 -9.14 -8.03
CA TYR A 24 0.24 -8.93 -6.58
C TYR A 24 0.80 -10.09 -5.75
N ARG A 25 0.79 -11.32 -6.27
CA ARG A 25 1.49 -12.44 -5.64
C ARG A 25 3.00 -12.25 -5.55
N ARG A 26 3.64 -11.62 -6.54
CA ARG A 26 5.08 -11.28 -6.49
C ARG A 26 5.37 -10.23 -5.40
N LEU A 27 4.39 -9.41 -5.04
CA LEU A 27 4.47 -8.48 -3.92
C LEU A 27 4.12 -9.13 -2.56
N GLY A 28 3.93 -10.45 -2.54
CA GLY A 28 3.65 -11.19 -1.31
C GLY A 28 2.16 -11.28 -0.94
N LEU A 29 1.24 -10.81 -1.79
CA LEU A 29 -0.19 -10.99 -1.53
C LEU A 29 -0.61 -12.41 -1.87
N ARG A 30 -1.56 -12.94 -1.11
CA ARG A 30 -2.12 -14.28 -1.29
C ARG A 30 -3.59 -14.19 -1.69
N ALA A 31 -3.95 -14.76 -2.85
CA ALA A 31 -5.34 -14.87 -3.23
C ALA A 31 -6.09 -15.81 -2.26
N LEU A 32 -7.19 -15.33 -1.73
CA LEU A 32 -8.05 -16.07 -0.82
C LEU A 32 -9.14 -16.83 -1.56
N TYR A 33 -9.84 -16.13 -2.44
CA TYR A 33 -10.87 -16.67 -3.31
C TYR A 33 -11.04 -15.81 -4.57
N MET A 34 -11.73 -16.40 -5.55
CA MET A 34 -12.25 -15.73 -6.74
C MET A 34 -13.65 -16.27 -6.99
N GLU A 35 -14.61 -15.38 -7.21
CA GLU A 35 -16.01 -15.75 -7.44
C GLU A 35 -16.71 -14.76 -8.39
N PRO A 36 -17.87 -15.12 -8.98
CA PRO A 36 -18.70 -14.16 -9.70
C PRO A 36 -19.09 -12.99 -8.81
N ASN A 37 -19.11 -11.78 -9.38
CA ASN A 37 -19.56 -10.60 -8.65
C ASN A 37 -21.08 -10.66 -8.46
N ARG A 38 -21.54 -10.51 -7.21
CA ARG A 38 -22.97 -10.58 -6.88
C ARG A 38 -23.77 -9.39 -7.38
N ASP A 39 -23.09 -8.25 -7.52
CA ASP A 39 -23.73 -6.99 -7.90
C ASP A 39 -23.69 -6.75 -9.41
N ASP A 40 -22.82 -7.47 -10.13
CA ASP A 40 -22.61 -7.34 -11.58
C ASP A 40 -22.26 -8.71 -12.18
N PRO A 41 -23.23 -9.37 -12.88
CA PRO A 41 -23.06 -10.72 -13.42
C PRO A 41 -21.99 -10.80 -14.53
N ASP A 42 -21.60 -9.67 -15.12
CA ASP A 42 -20.60 -9.59 -16.18
C ASP A 42 -19.17 -9.41 -15.62
N SER A 43 -19.04 -9.44 -14.30
CA SER A 43 -17.73 -9.32 -13.62
C SER A 43 -17.47 -10.43 -12.62
N ILE A 44 -16.18 -10.59 -12.30
CA ILE A 44 -15.67 -11.47 -11.23
C ILE A 44 -14.91 -10.65 -10.21
N VAL A 45 -14.86 -11.14 -8.99
CA VAL A 45 -14.08 -10.55 -7.91
C VAL A 45 -13.04 -11.53 -7.42
N ALA A 46 -11.87 -11.04 -7.06
CA ALA A 46 -10.85 -11.78 -6.33
C ALA A 46 -10.47 -11.02 -5.06
N MET A 47 -10.39 -11.73 -3.92
CA MET A 47 -9.93 -11.16 -2.67
C MET A 47 -8.51 -11.64 -2.38
N LEU A 48 -7.61 -10.70 -2.14
CA LEU A 48 -6.22 -10.96 -1.82
C LEU A 48 -5.92 -10.47 -0.39
N ALA A 49 -5.20 -11.27 0.39
CA ALA A 49 -4.67 -10.86 1.69
C ALA A 49 -3.23 -10.37 1.52
N ALA A 50 -2.90 -9.25 2.16
CA ALA A 50 -1.53 -8.77 2.26
C ALA A 50 -0.70 -9.64 3.23
N GLY A 51 0.61 -9.46 3.23
CA GLY A 51 1.53 -10.27 4.03
C GLY A 51 1.35 -10.15 5.55
N ASP A 52 0.68 -9.09 6.03
CA ASP A 52 0.30 -8.92 7.44
C ASP A 52 -0.88 -9.81 7.87
N GLY A 53 -1.57 -10.45 6.91
CA GLY A 53 -2.74 -11.29 7.16
C GLY A 53 -3.99 -10.55 7.65
N ALA A 54 -3.94 -9.22 7.73
CA ALA A 54 -5.02 -8.38 8.28
C ALA A 54 -5.62 -7.42 7.25
N THR A 55 -4.85 -7.02 6.26
CA THR A 55 -5.29 -6.13 5.18
C THR A 55 -5.65 -6.89 3.93
N PHE A 56 -6.65 -6.38 3.20
CA PHE A 56 -7.17 -7.02 1.98
C PHE A 56 -7.10 -6.04 0.79
N LEU A 57 -6.95 -6.61 -0.39
CA LEU A 57 -7.14 -5.95 -1.67
C LEU A 57 -8.17 -6.74 -2.46
N GLN A 58 -9.20 -6.08 -2.96
CA GLN A 58 -10.15 -6.68 -3.90
C GLN A 58 -9.78 -6.29 -5.32
N LEU A 59 -9.77 -7.25 -6.22
CA LEU A 59 -9.71 -7.02 -7.65
C LEU A 59 -11.10 -7.29 -8.24
N VAL A 60 -11.53 -6.45 -9.17
CA VAL A 60 -12.80 -6.59 -9.89
C VAL A 60 -12.48 -6.57 -11.38
N GLY A 61 -12.87 -7.59 -12.12
CA GLY A 61 -12.57 -7.69 -13.54
C GLY A 61 -13.72 -8.33 -14.33
N PRO A 62 -13.70 -8.25 -15.67
CA PRO A 62 -14.72 -8.84 -16.51
C PRO A 62 -14.69 -10.37 -16.45
N THR A 63 -15.86 -11.02 -16.68
CA THR A 63 -15.97 -12.48 -16.81
C THR A 63 -15.50 -13.00 -18.15
N GLY A 64 -15.47 -12.15 -19.18
CA GLY A 64 -15.13 -12.51 -20.58
C GLY A 64 -13.95 -11.72 -21.11
N GLU A 65 -13.29 -12.29 -22.14
CA GLU A 65 -12.30 -11.57 -22.92
C GLU A 65 -12.97 -10.47 -23.75
N GLY A 66 -12.34 -9.30 -23.86
CA GLY A 66 -12.73 -8.25 -24.82
C GLY A 66 -13.68 -7.18 -24.31
N GLN A 67 -13.94 -7.07 -23.02
CA GLN A 67 -14.56 -5.85 -22.50
C GLN A 67 -13.53 -4.72 -22.56
N ASP A 68 -13.83 -3.71 -23.36
CA ASP A 68 -13.01 -2.50 -23.50
C ASP A 68 -13.28 -1.58 -22.31
N LEU A 69 -12.54 -1.81 -21.23
CA LEU A 69 -12.57 -0.93 -20.07
C LEU A 69 -11.70 0.30 -20.37
N PRO A 70 -12.22 1.52 -20.15
CA PRO A 70 -11.44 2.73 -20.34
C PRO A 70 -10.23 2.74 -19.40
N GLU A 71 -9.12 3.29 -19.89
CA GLU A 71 -7.95 3.51 -19.04
C GLU A 71 -8.28 4.48 -17.91
N GLY A 72 -7.73 4.21 -16.72
CA GLY A 72 -7.86 5.09 -15.58
C GLY A 72 -7.16 6.43 -15.86
N ALA A 73 -7.80 7.53 -15.50
CA ALA A 73 -7.25 8.86 -15.63
C ALA A 73 -7.04 9.49 -14.25
N MET A 74 -5.91 10.18 -14.08
CA MET A 74 -5.65 10.98 -12.88
C MET A 74 -6.57 12.20 -12.86
N GLY A 75 -7.22 12.44 -11.73
CA GLY A 75 -8.11 13.59 -11.55
C GLY A 75 -8.63 13.68 -10.13
N THR A 76 -9.42 14.72 -9.87
CA THR A 76 -10.08 14.89 -8.57
C THR A 76 -10.98 13.69 -8.28
N GLY A 77 -10.77 13.04 -7.13
CA GLY A 77 -11.52 11.83 -6.73
C GLY A 77 -10.89 10.52 -7.19
N SER A 78 -9.84 10.53 -8.03
CA SER A 78 -9.09 9.31 -8.35
C SER A 78 -8.12 8.93 -7.24
N MET A 79 -7.82 7.65 -7.12
CA MET A 79 -6.72 7.16 -6.28
C MET A 79 -5.39 7.47 -6.97
N GLN A 80 -4.48 8.15 -6.28
CA GLN A 80 -3.18 8.50 -6.85
C GLN A 80 -2.26 7.28 -6.93
N TYR A 81 -2.22 6.48 -5.86
CA TYR A 81 -1.41 5.25 -5.78
C TYR A 81 -1.91 4.34 -4.67
N LEU A 82 -1.57 3.07 -4.79
CA LEU A 82 -1.79 2.05 -3.78
C LEU A 82 -0.47 1.78 -3.04
N THR A 83 -0.48 1.77 -1.72
CA THR A 83 0.73 1.71 -0.90
C THR A 83 0.82 0.40 -0.15
N PHE A 84 2.00 -0.24 -0.17
CA PHE A 84 2.33 -1.40 0.66
C PHE A 84 3.56 -1.13 1.51
N TYR A 85 3.49 -1.50 2.79
CA TYR A 85 4.68 -1.52 3.65
C TYR A 85 5.53 -2.74 3.35
N VAL A 86 6.83 -2.53 3.25
CA VAL A 86 7.85 -3.57 3.20
C VAL A 86 8.83 -3.40 4.37
N SER A 87 9.58 -4.45 4.70
CA SER A 87 10.64 -4.33 5.70
C SER A 87 11.82 -3.49 5.17
N ARG A 88 12.64 -2.97 6.06
CA ARG A 88 13.87 -2.25 5.68
C ARG A 88 14.84 -3.14 4.89
N ASP A 89 14.89 -4.43 5.24
CA ASP A 89 15.75 -5.39 4.52
C ASP A 89 15.28 -5.57 3.08
N VAL A 90 13.96 -5.70 2.86
CA VAL A 90 13.39 -5.74 1.51
C VAL A 90 13.65 -4.43 0.77
N MET A 91 13.47 -3.28 1.41
CA MET A 91 13.77 -1.98 0.80
C MET A 91 15.25 -1.85 0.43
N GLY A 92 16.16 -2.39 1.24
CA GLY A 92 17.60 -2.40 0.95
C GLY A 92 17.97 -3.18 -0.31
N GLY A 93 17.22 -4.23 -0.65
CA GLY A 93 17.40 -5.05 -1.86
C GLY A 93 16.38 -4.76 -2.97
N ILE A 94 15.59 -3.70 -2.87
CA ILE A 94 14.37 -3.50 -3.67
C ILE A 94 14.61 -3.52 -5.18
N PHE A 95 15.72 -2.94 -5.67
CA PHE A 95 16.03 -2.93 -7.09
C PHE A 95 16.36 -4.32 -7.64
N HIS A 96 16.99 -5.16 -6.82
CA HIS A 96 17.24 -6.54 -7.19
C HIS A 96 15.93 -7.36 -7.21
N GLU A 97 15.10 -7.17 -6.20
CA GLU A 97 13.81 -7.86 -6.06
C GLU A 97 12.86 -7.50 -7.22
N THR A 98 12.70 -6.21 -7.52
CA THR A 98 11.86 -5.75 -8.63
C THR A 98 12.38 -6.20 -9.99
N ALA A 99 13.69 -6.10 -10.23
CA ALA A 99 14.32 -6.58 -11.47
C ALA A 99 14.13 -8.09 -11.64
N SER A 100 14.32 -8.87 -10.56
CA SER A 100 14.12 -10.34 -10.58
C SER A 100 12.66 -10.72 -10.85
N ALA A 101 11.72 -9.90 -10.42
CA ALA A 101 10.30 -10.04 -10.69
C ALA A 101 9.90 -9.54 -12.11
N GLY A 102 10.82 -8.96 -12.88
CA GLY A 102 10.54 -8.35 -14.18
C GLY A 102 9.70 -7.07 -14.08
N VAL A 103 9.76 -6.38 -12.95
CA VAL A 103 9.03 -5.14 -12.69
C VAL A 103 10.00 -3.96 -12.74
N GLN A 104 9.66 -2.93 -13.49
CA GLN A 104 10.43 -1.68 -13.47
C GLN A 104 10.09 -0.88 -12.22
N SER A 105 11.11 -0.31 -11.58
CA SER A 105 10.95 0.58 -10.42
C SER A 105 11.56 1.94 -10.67
N SER A 106 11.02 2.96 -10.00
CA SER A 106 11.64 4.28 -9.92
C SER A 106 12.95 4.22 -9.14
N GLU A 107 13.68 5.33 -9.12
CA GLU A 107 14.71 5.55 -8.11
C GLU A 107 14.09 5.56 -6.70
N MET A 108 14.90 5.27 -5.69
CA MET A 108 14.49 5.36 -4.29
C MET A 108 14.33 6.82 -3.89
N ILE A 109 13.20 7.16 -3.31
CA ILE A 109 12.91 8.50 -2.78
C ILE A 109 12.99 8.42 -1.26
N ASP A 110 13.76 9.33 -0.67
CA ASP A 110 13.84 9.51 0.78
C ASP A 110 12.92 10.68 1.18
N ARG A 111 12.00 10.41 2.10
CA ARG A 111 11.07 11.40 2.67
C ARG A 111 11.28 11.60 4.18
N GLY A 112 12.52 11.52 4.63
CA GLY A 112 12.89 11.69 6.02
C GLY A 112 12.60 10.43 6.84
N TYR A 113 11.37 10.24 7.32
CA TYR A 113 11.03 9.07 8.12
C TYR A 113 10.69 7.81 7.30
N GLU A 114 10.52 7.94 5.98
CA GLU A 114 10.21 6.81 5.10
C GLU A 114 11.01 6.85 3.80
N LYS A 115 11.33 5.67 3.28
CA LYS A 115 11.88 5.45 1.95
C LYS A 115 10.86 4.74 1.10
N LEU A 116 10.77 5.14 -0.16
CA LEU A 116 9.79 4.57 -1.07
C LEU A 116 10.32 4.40 -2.49
N VAL A 117 9.70 3.45 -3.19
CA VAL A 117 9.94 3.16 -4.60
C VAL A 117 8.58 3.00 -5.27
N PHE A 118 8.43 3.60 -6.45
CA PHE A 118 7.26 3.42 -7.30
C PHE A 118 7.47 2.27 -8.27
N ILE A 119 6.43 1.47 -8.44
CA ILE A 119 6.29 0.46 -9.49
C ILE A 119 4.89 0.62 -10.11
N GLU A 120 4.68 0.02 -11.27
CA GLU A 120 3.39 0.05 -11.95
C GLU A 120 2.86 -1.38 -12.07
N ASP A 121 1.58 -1.55 -11.79
CA ASP A 121 0.90 -2.82 -12.00
C ASP A 121 0.53 -3.01 -13.49
N PRO A 122 0.11 -4.22 -13.93
CA PRO A 122 -0.22 -4.47 -15.34
C PRO A 122 -1.37 -3.63 -15.90
N GLN A 123 -2.11 -2.95 -15.05
CA GLN A 123 -3.25 -2.11 -15.42
C GLN A 123 -2.92 -0.61 -15.41
N GLY A 124 -1.65 -0.24 -15.15
CA GLY A 124 -1.21 1.15 -15.06
C GLY A 124 -1.47 1.79 -13.68
N ILE A 125 -1.80 0.98 -12.65
CA ILE A 125 -1.96 1.49 -11.29
C ILE A 125 -0.59 1.72 -10.69
N LEU A 126 -0.37 2.93 -10.19
CA LEU A 126 0.84 3.26 -9.48
C LEU A 126 0.83 2.60 -8.09
N VAL A 127 1.78 1.71 -7.86
CA VAL A 127 1.99 1.02 -6.59
C VAL A 127 3.25 1.57 -5.92
N VAL A 128 3.16 1.89 -4.63
CA VAL A 128 4.28 2.42 -3.85
C VAL A 128 4.67 1.42 -2.77
N LEU A 129 5.93 1.02 -2.79
CA LEU A 129 6.53 0.22 -1.72
C LEU A 129 7.21 1.16 -0.74
N ILE A 130 6.86 1.08 0.55
CA ILE A 130 7.34 2.00 1.60
C ILE A 130 7.97 1.21 2.74
N ALA A 131 9.14 1.65 3.19
CA ALA A 131 9.72 1.25 4.47
C ALA A 131 10.00 2.49 5.33
N TRP A 132 9.66 2.41 6.63
CA TRP A 132 10.08 3.45 7.56
C TRP A 132 11.57 3.33 7.87
N ALA A 133 12.24 4.47 8.07
CA ALA A 133 13.64 4.53 8.45
C ALA A 133 13.87 3.90 9.83
N THR A 134 12.93 4.10 10.75
CA THR A 134 12.87 3.41 12.06
C THR A 134 11.68 2.44 12.06
N ASP A 135 11.93 1.15 12.35
CA ASP A 135 10.86 0.15 12.44
C ASP A 135 9.90 0.48 13.60
N PRO A 136 8.60 0.63 13.34
CA PRO A 136 7.63 0.89 14.39
C PRO A 136 7.44 -0.36 15.27
N PRO A 137 7.30 -0.19 16.61
CA PRO A 137 6.92 -1.28 17.50
C PRO A 137 5.58 -1.90 17.08
N LEU A 138 5.45 -3.23 17.17
CA LEU A 138 4.25 -3.96 16.76
C LEU A 138 3.02 -3.63 17.62
N ASP A 139 3.26 -3.20 18.85
CA ASP A 139 2.22 -2.93 19.85
C ASP A 139 1.76 -1.46 19.86
N ILE A 140 2.37 -0.58 19.05
CA ILE A 140 1.95 0.81 18.88
C ILE A 140 1.46 1.02 17.43
N PRO A 141 0.19 1.41 17.23
CA PRO A 141 -0.33 1.67 15.89
C PRO A 141 0.43 2.80 15.19
N ARG A 142 0.85 2.58 13.93
CA ARG A 142 1.53 3.60 13.11
C ARG A 142 0.82 4.97 13.10
N PRO A 143 -0.53 5.05 12.99
CA PRO A 143 -1.20 6.34 13.06
C PRO A 143 -0.97 7.09 14.38
N ALA A 144 -0.86 6.39 15.51
CA ALA A 144 -0.57 7.02 16.80
C ALA A 144 0.85 7.59 16.85
N ILE A 145 1.82 6.86 16.28
CA ILE A 145 3.21 7.32 16.17
C ILE A 145 3.28 8.58 15.30
N LEU A 146 2.64 8.57 14.12
CA LEU A 146 2.67 9.73 13.21
C LEU A 146 1.95 10.94 13.80
N ALA A 147 0.83 10.74 14.48
CA ALA A 147 0.12 11.83 15.16
C ALA A 147 1.00 12.48 16.24
N LYS A 148 1.74 11.67 16.99
CA LYS A 148 2.68 12.17 18.02
C LYS A 148 3.90 12.83 17.38
N ALA A 149 4.48 12.24 16.33
CA ALA A 149 5.60 12.81 15.59
C ALA A 149 5.24 14.17 14.95
N ALA A 150 4.02 14.32 14.45
CA ALA A 150 3.52 15.59 13.94
C ALA A 150 3.47 16.69 15.03
N GLN A 151 3.02 16.34 16.25
CA GLN A 151 3.03 17.27 17.38
C GLN A 151 4.46 17.70 17.77
N ILE A 152 5.41 16.77 17.76
CA ILE A 152 6.82 17.04 18.05
C ILE A 152 7.40 17.97 16.99
N ARG A 153 7.16 17.68 15.71
CA ARG A 153 7.55 18.54 14.59
C ARG A 153 7.00 19.95 14.73
N ASP A 154 5.69 20.09 15.04
CA ASP A 154 5.04 21.39 15.21
C ASP A 154 5.68 22.19 16.36
N ALA A 155 6.00 21.53 17.49
CA ALA A 155 6.66 22.14 18.63
C ALA A 155 8.11 22.57 18.31
N ALA A 156 8.80 21.85 17.42
CA ALA A 156 10.15 22.18 16.95
C ALA A 156 10.15 23.31 15.90
N GLY A 157 9.00 23.56 15.24
CA GLY A 157 8.88 24.52 14.14
C GLY A 157 9.43 23.98 12.81
N ASP A 158 9.57 22.66 12.69
CA ASP A 158 10.08 22.01 11.48
C ASP A 158 9.01 21.91 10.41
N LEU A 159 9.42 21.93 9.14
CA LEU A 159 8.50 21.89 8.00
C LEU A 159 7.93 20.47 7.77
N TYR A 160 8.75 19.45 7.92
CA TYR A 160 8.41 18.07 7.63
C TYR A 160 8.60 17.17 8.85
N VAL A 161 7.85 16.06 8.86
CA VAL A 161 8.10 14.98 9.82
C VAL A 161 9.33 14.20 9.34
N GLU A 162 10.36 14.18 10.18
CA GLU A 162 11.61 13.47 9.96
C GLU A 162 11.72 12.24 10.86
N ASP A 163 12.68 11.36 10.59
CA ASP A 163 12.87 10.14 11.38
C ASP A 163 13.16 10.42 12.86
N ALA A 164 13.85 11.53 13.18
CA ALA A 164 14.08 11.94 14.55
C ALA A 164 12.78 12.19 15.33
N HIS A 165 11.75 12.79 14.69
CA HIS A 165 10.43 12.99 15.30
C HIS A 165 9.71 11.66 15.53
N VAL A 166 9.86 10.71 14.59
CA VAL A 166 9.28 9.36 14.73
C VAL A 166 9.94 8.60 15.87
N GLN A 167 11.26 8.63 15.97
CA GLN A 167 12.01 8.00 17.07
C GLN A 167 11.60 8.57 18.43
N GLN A 168 11.54 9.91 18.55
CA GLN A 168 11.08 10.56 19.78
C GLN A 168 9.64 10.19 20.12
N ALA A 169 8.75 10.19 19.13
CA ALA A 169 7.34 9.80 19.31
C ALA A 169 7.21 8.36 19.85
N ILE A 170 7.98 7.43 19.29
CA ILE A 170 8.02 6.04 19.76
C ILE A 170 8.47 5.98 21.22
N ALA A 171 9.57 6.67 21.56
CA ALA A 171 10.10 6.68 22.93
C ALA A 171 9.08 7.25 23.95
N GLU A 172 8.43 8.38 23.61
CA GLU A 172 7.42 8.98 24.49
C GLU A 172 6.16 8.10 24.64
N LEU A 173 5.70 7.47 23.56
CA LEU A 173 4.54 6.57 23.62
C LEU A 173 4.85 5.28 24.40
N GLN A 174 6.07 4.77 24.35
CA GLN A 174 6.50 3.63 25.16
C GLN A 174 6.60 3.99 26.65
N ALA A 175 7.11 5.20 26.99
CA ALA A 175 7.23 5.64 28.35
C ALA A 175 5.90 5.98 29.04
N ALA A 176 4.83 6.23 28.25
CA ALA A 176 3.50 6.57 28.75
C ALA A 176 2.62 5.34 29.09
N ARG A 177 3.14 4.12 28.91
CA ARG A 177 2.45 2.85 29.18
C ARG A 177 2.80 2.31 30.54
#